data_2b7bb10b8dc242599e894a000c4ad8a0
#
_entry.id   2b7bb10b8dc242599e894a000c4ad8a0
#
_cell.length_a   1.000
_cell.length_b   1.000
_cell.length_c   1.000
_cell.angle_alpha   90.00
_cell.angle_beta   90.00
_cell.angle_gamma   90.00
#
_symmetry.space_group_name_H-M   'P 1'
#
loop_
_entity.id
_entity.type
_entity.pdbx_description
1 polymer ?
#
loop_
_entity_poly.entity_id
_entity_poly.type
_entity_poly.pdbx_seq_one_letter_code
_entity_poly.pdbx_strand_id
1 'polypeptide(L)'
;MKSVPHQLDLSAARHGASLRRAALSILLALAVSMPFAPASAAPTVVTDTGSFIGIPSPSGAGVDVFFGIRYAAPPEGALRWTPPHPPAVPGGPVVAAIPGPACPQPASTAPLPQAEDCLFLNVYVPTHERAHSKRPVFVWIHGGALITGTGALYDPSVMVAENDIIVVTINYRLGALGWLVEPGLIATASNFFQNAGDAGNYGLMDQQFALQWVQRNIARFGGDPEKVTVGGESAGGLSVTANLSSTSTANGLFRGAIIESGAYMLHDLPSQAVYGAIFGAGFDAVLGCSPPSDAVCLRAAPVASILAAQDEVFGANGISPDFGTRVLPRALKDALAKGDFIRVPVLQGTNANEGRLFEPGEIPFASTLPNIQAAGGPANFDLTHANTYCATPEGTGTPVVCSYPQEVGLYLGALSVGLGFPAADVSPRFVAEVLEEYPLPNFPDPFLPNDAPSADEALSQIFTDVVFACNGADSNRDLARFVPVFGYEFNDPNAPPLGSVPVKPPNDVFGFPSASEHSAELQFLFNFDTPLSADELQLAGQMQTYWANFVSTQDPNWPRHVPLWLPFNFFETLQDLIPGPQRPHPFFTFRREHFCRTWQPIVAAEAGQ
;
A
#
# COMPACT_ATOMS: atom_id res chain seq x y z
N MET A 1 66.75 -6.32 -47.43
CA MET A 1 67.03 -5.89 -48.82
C MET A 1 65.99 -4.87 -49.23
N LYS A 2 66.46 -3.68 -49.56
CA LYS A 2 65.91 -2.59 -50.37
C LYS A 2 64.53 -1.99 -49.95
N SER A 3 64.66 -0.85 -49.32
CA SER A 3 63.80 0.29 -49.24
C SER A 3 63.45 0.91 -50.60
N VAL A 4 62.19 1.37 -50.75
CA VAL A 4 61.82 2.40 -51.74
C VAL A 4 60.87 3.39 -51.04
N PRO A 5 61.13 4.71 -51.09
CA PRO A 5 60.25 5.72 -50.50
C PRO A 5 59.24 6.23 -51.52
N HIS A 6 58.02 6.35 -51.18
CA HIS A 6 57.00 7.10 -51.94
C HIS A 6 56.87 8.53 -51.41
N GLN A 7 57.20 9.47 -52.29
CA GLN A 7 56.95 10.90 -52.13
C GLN A 7 55.41 11.16 -52.13
N LEU A 8 54.94 11.85 -51.14
CA LEU A 8 53.57 12.35 -51.08
C LEU A 8 53.54 13.75 -51.73
N ASP A 9 52.68 13.87 -52.72
CA ASP A 9 52.44 15.10 -53.49
C ASP A 9 51.55 16.07 -52.64
N LEU A 10 52.04 17.29 -52.40
CA LEU A 10 51.44 18.32 -51.53
C LEU A 10 50.52 19.31 -52.26
N SER A 11 49.97 18.96 -53.44
CA SER A 11 49.21 19.90 -54.26
C SER A 11 47.66 19.89 -54.00
N ALA A 12 47.14 18.96 -53.21
CA ALA A 12 45.65 18.85 -52.95
C ALA A 12 45.14 19.60 -51.71
N ALA A 13 46.03 20.28 -50.97
CA ALA A 13 45.66 20.85 -49.64
C ALA A 13 45.12 22.29 -49.64
N ARG A 14 44.95 22.94 -50.80
CA ARG A 14 44.53 24.38 -50.83
C ARG A 14 43.08 24.66 -51.14
N HIS A 15 42.25 23.69 -51.55
CA HIS A 15 40.83 23.90 -51.86
C HIS A 15 39.87 23.41 -50.79
N GLY A 16 40.32 22.72 -49.75
CA GLY A 16 39.46 22.24 -48.67
C GLY A 16 39.22 23.24 -47.53
N ALA A 17 40.02 24.31 -47.44
CA ALA A 17 39.97 25.22 -46.28
C ALA A 17 38.86 26.31 -46.41
N SER A 18 38.40 26.65 -47.62
CA SER A 18 37.36 27.66 -47.84
C SER A 18 35.95 27.10 -47.64
N LEU A 19 35.69 25.83 -47.95
CA LEU A 19 34.41 25.17 -47.77
C LEU A 19 34.13 24.80 -46.27
N ARG A 20 35.16 24.53 -45.49
CA ARG A 20 34.99 24.27 -44.04
C ARG A 20 34.70 25.54 -43.25
N ARG A 21 35.19 26.71 -43.65
CA ARG A 21 34.86 27.99 -43.00
C ARG A 21 33.44 28.48 -43.33
N ALA A 22 32.92 28.24 -44.53
CA ALA A 22 31.57 28.54 -44.91
C ALA A 22 30.54 27.62 -44.21
N ALA A 23 30.84 26.31 -44.08
CA ALA A 23 29.97 25.38 -43.37
C ALA A 23 29.92 25.63 -41.83
N LEU A 24 31.03 26.05 -41.24
CA LEU A 24 31.08 26.37 -39.81
C LEU A 24 30.34 27.71 -39.50
N SER A 25 30.38 28.68 -40.39
CA SER A 25 29.67 29.94 -40.24
C SER A 25 28.16 29.78 -40.43
N ILE A 26 27.68 28.86 -41.27
CA ILE A 26 26.27 28.56 -41.47
C ILE A 26 25.72 27.75 -40.28
N LEU A 27 26.50 26.84 -39.71
CA LEU A 27 26.13 26.09 -38.48
C LEU A 27 26.09 26.99 -37.24
N LEU A 28 26.95 28.01 -37.14
CA LEU A 28 26.93 28.97 -36.04
C LEU A 28 25.76 29.98 -36.21
N ALA A 29 25.38 30.32 -37.44
CA ALA A 29 24.25 31.21 -37.70
C ALA A 29 22.88 30.52 -37.51
N LEU A 30 22.79 29.20 -37.75
CA LEU A 30 21.58 28.41 -37.48
C LEU A 30 21.40 28.10 -35.97
N ALA A 31 22.50 28.03 -35.20
CA ALA A 31 22.41 27.85 -33.74
C ALA A 31 21.94 29.10 -32.98
N VAL A 32 22.02 30.30 -33.59
CA VAL A 32 21.60 31.57 -32.96
C VAL A 32 20.15 31.92 -33.24
N SER A 33 19.46 31.20 -34.14
CA SER A 33 18.07 31.49 -34.53
C SER A 33 17.06 30.44 -34.09
N MET A 34 17.42 29.49 -33.20
CA MET A 34 16.41 28.73 -32.48
C MET A 34 15.71 29.70 -31.50
N PRO A 35 14.42 29.94 -31.64
CA PRO A 35 13.72 30.69 -30.60
C PRO A 35 13.87 29.91 -29.30
N PHE A 36 14.55 30.49 -28.31
CA PHE A 36 14.42 30.03 -26.95
C PHE A 36 12.92 30.07 -26.67
N ALA A 37 12.27 28.91 -26.59
CA ALA A 37 10.96 28.85 -26.01
C ALA A 37 11.07 29.51 -24.62
N PRO A 38 10.26 30.50 -24.27
CA PRO A 38 10.31 31.12 -22.96
C PRO A 38 10.20 29.97 -21.95
N ALA A 39 11.18 29.87 -21.05
CA ALA A 39 11.09 28.93 -19.94
C ALA A 39 9.75 29.21 -19.24
N SER A 40 8.85 28.24 -19.26
CA SER A 40 7.58 28.37 -18.53
C SER A 40 7.93 28.71 -17.09
N ALA A 41 7.32 29.77 -16.56
CA ALA A 41 7.52 30.12 -15.16
C ALA A 41 7.13 28.90 -14.30
N ALA A 42 7.96 28.53 -13.33
CA ALA A 42 7.64 27.43 -12.43
C ALA A 42 6.28 27.67 -11.75
N PRO A 43 5.39 26.67 -11.72
CA PRO A 43 4.06 26.82 -11.18
C PRO A 43 4.13 27.19 -9.70
N THR A 44 3.42 28.24 -9.29
CA THR A 44 3.41 28.71 -7.90
C THR A 44 1.99 28.68 -7.37
N VAL A 45 1.79 28.03 -6.22
CA VAL A 45 0.49 27.88 -5.57
C VAL A 45 0.59 28.39 -4.12
N VAL A 46 -0.44 29.14 -3.71
CA VAL A 46 -0.58 29.67 -2.35
C VAL A 46 -1.68 28.91 -1.61
N THR A 47 -1.33 28.28 -0.50
CA THR A 47 -2.23 27.51 0.36
C THR A 47 -2.32 28.15 1.75
N ASP A 48 -3.15 27.59 2.64
CA ASP A 48 -3.20 27.99 4.06
C ASP A 48 -1.95 27.59 4.86
N THR A 49 -1.13 26.66 4.32
CA THR A 49 0.12 26.19 4.96
C THR A 49 1.39 26.77 4.33
N GLY A 50 1.28 27.64 3.31
CA GLY A 50 2.42 28.29 2.69
C GLY A 50 2.26 28.58 1.20
N SER A 51 3.30 29.15 0.61
CA SER A 51 3.44 29.33 -0.83
C SER A 51 4.45 28.30 -1.37
N PHE A 52 4.10 27.58 -2.42
CA PHE A 52 4.89 26.47 -2.95
C PHE A 52 5.17 26.67 -4.43
N ILE A 53 6.43 26.45 -4.84
CA ILE A 53 6.88 26.48 -6.23
C ILE A 53 7.08 25.02 -6.66
N GLY A 54 6.24 24.56 -7.59
CA GLY A 54 6.32 23.21 -8.15
C GLY A 54 7.42 23.07 -9.21
N ILE A 55 7.64 21.85 -9.64
CA ILE A 55 8.56 21.50 -10.73
C ILE A 55 7.83 20.63 -11.75
N PRO A 56 8.31 20.56 -13.00
CA PRO A 56 7.87 19.51 -13.91
C PRO A 56 8.16 18.14 -13.32
N SER A 57 7.25 17.18 -13.49
CA SER A 57 7.48 15.81 -13.02
C SER A 57 8.74 15.22 -13.64
N PRO A 58 9.57 14.53 -12.85
CA PRO A 58 10.74 13.80 -13.37
C PRO A 58 10.39 12.80 -14.48
N SER A 59 9.20 12.21 -14.44
CA SER A 59 8.68 11.29 -15.47
C SER A 59 8.31 11.96 -16.79
N GLY A 60 8.34 13.28 -16.88
CA GLY A 60 8.19 14.04 -18.12
C GLY A 60 6.80 14.02 -18.78
N ALA A 61 5.79 13.51 -18.13
CA ALA A 61 4.48 13.22 -18.71
C ALA A 61 3.54 14.45 -18.90
N GLY A 62 4.05 15.69 -18.88
CA GLY A 62 3.17 16.87 -18.93
C GLY A 62 2.41 17.08 -17.62
N VAL A 63 3.10 16.85 -16.50
CA VAL A 63 2.59 17.00 -15.15
C VAL A 63 3.52 17.90 -14.37
N ASP A 64 2.95 18.83 -13.62
CA ASP A 64 3.66 19.55 -12.56
C ASP A 64 3.50 18.82 -11.25
N VAL A 65 4.57 18.76 -10.46
CA VAL A 65 4.53 18.15 -9.13
C VAL A 65 5.00 19.12 -8.06
N PHE A 66 4.33 19.05 -6.92
CA PHE A 66 4.67 19.77 -5.70
C PHE A 66 5.00 18.74 -4.63
N PHE A 67 6.28 18.45 -4.43
CA PHE A 67 6.76 17.52 -3.44
C PHE A 67 6.89 18.14 -2.06
N GLY A 68 6.68 17.35 -1.01
CA GLY A 68 7.02 17.70 0.37
C GLY A 68 6.23 18.89 0.93
N ILE A 69 4.97 19.02 0.59
CA ILE A 69 4.08 19.99 1.21
C ILE A 69 3.74 19.52 2.63
N ARG A 70 4.11 20.32 3.64
CA ARG A 70 3.78 20.04 5.03
C ARG A 70 2.30 20.29 5.30
N TYR A 71 1.55 19.26 5.68
CA TYR A 71 0.14 19.38 6.01
C TYR A 71 -0.13 19.47 7.51
N ALA A 72 0.80 19.00 8.36
CA ALA A 72 0.73 19.04 9.81
C ALA A 72 2.07 19.43 10.44
N ALA A 73 2.04 19.91 11.68
CA ALA A 73 3.24 20.16 12.47
C ALA A 73 4.03 18.88 12.73
N PRO A 74 5.37 18.94 12.90
CA PRO A 74 6.18 17.79 13.27
C PRO A 74 5.64 17.10 14.54
N PRO A 75 5.32 15.82 14.51
CA PRO A 75 4.78 15.09 15.67
C PRO A 75 5.91 14.63 16.61
N GLU A 76 6.74 15.60 17.07
CA GLU A 76 7.94 15.37 17.86
C GLU A 76 7.76 15.85 19.30
N GLY A 77 8.54 15.29 20.22
CA GLY A 77 8.60 15.72 21.60
C GLY A 77 7.22 15.74 22.27
N ALA A 78 6.72 16.89 22.67
CA ALA A 78 5.41 17.02 23.31
C ALA A 78 4.24 16.67 22.37
N LEU A 79 4.43 16.74 21.06
CA LEU A 79 3.42 16.39 20.06
C LEU A 79 3.45 14.90 19.65
N ARG A 80 4.46 14.14 20.07
CA ARG A 80 4.49 12.69 19.87
C ARG A 80 3.28 12.07 20.57
N TRP A 81 2.56 11.16 19.86
CA TRP A 81 1.32 10.54 20.34
C TRP A 81 0.24 11.56 20.77
N THR A 82 0.08 12.60 19.95
CA THR A 82 -1.08 13.49 20.01
C THR A 82 -1.74 13.56 18.64
N PRO A 83 -3.01 13.99 18.54
CA PRO A 83 -3.61 14.32 17.25
C PRO A 83 -2.76 15.30 16.45
N PRO A 84 -2.82 15.28 15.10
CA PRO A 84 -2.07 16.21 14.28
C PRO A 84 -2.49 17.67 14.53
N HIS A 85 -1.52 18.58 14.44
CA HIS A 85 -1.72 20.02 14.64
C HIS A 85 -1.40 20.81 13.36
N PRO A 86 -1.99 21.99 13.15
CA PRO A 86 -1.64 22.86 12.03
C PRO A 86 -0.13 23.19 12.03
N PRO A 87 0.53 23.19 10.86
CA PRO A 87 1.94 23.53 10.76
C PRO A 87 2.16 25.03 10.85
N ALA A 88 3.39 25.44 11.22
CA ALA A 88 3.84 26.80 11.04
C ALA A 88 3.92 27.18 9.56
N VAL A 89 3.41 28.36 9.21
CA VAL A 89 3.46 28.85 7.83
C VAL A 89 4.86 29.43 7.55
N PRO A 90 5.57 28.98 6.50
CA PRO A 90 6.87 29.52 6.10
C PRO A 90 6.80 31.02 5.77
N GLY A 91 7.84 31.78 6.13
CA GLY A 91 7.91 33.23 5.89
C GLY A 91 8.09 33.64 4.43
N GLY A 92 8.20 32.69 3.50
CA GLY A 92 8.35 32.91 2.06
C GLY A 92 8.05 31.67 1.23
N PRO A 93 8.13 31.77 -0.12
CA PRO A 93 7.90 30.63 -0.99
C PRO A 93 8.89 29.48 -0.76
N VAL A 94 8.39 28.26 -0.74
CA VAL A 94 9.15 27.00 -0.63
C VAL A 94 9.23 26.34 -2.01
N VAL A 95 10.44 25.96 -2.42
CA VAL A 95 10.61 25.13 -3.64
C VAL A 95 10.24 23.68 -3.29
N ALA A 96 9.11 23.24 -3.81
CA ALA A 96 8.51 21.94 -3.54
C ALA A 96 9.04 20.88 -4.56
N ALA A 97 10.37 20.68 -4.56
CA ALA A 97 11.08 19.85 -5.53
C ALA A 97 11.56 18.50 -4.99
N ILE A 98 11.45 18.28 -3.68
CA ILE A 98 11.96 17.08 -3.00
C ILE A 98 10.86 16.58 -2.06
N PRO A 99 10.54 15.27 -2.09
CA PRO A 99 9.61 14.69 -1.13
C PRO A 99 10.08 14.92 0.32
N GLY A 100 9.13 15.01 1.23
CA GLY A 100 9.44 15.00 2.65
C GLY A 100 10.02 13.66 3.10
N PRO A 101 10.69 13.61 4.27
CA PRO A 101 11.16 12.35 4.84
C PRO A 101 10.03 11.33 5.00
N ALA A 102 10.36 10.05 4.88
CA ALA A 102 9.46 8.97 5.32
C ALA A 102 9.31 9.00 6.86
N CYS A 103 8.17 8.52 7.36
CA CYS A 103 8.01 8.35 8.80
C CYS A 103 8.95 7.24 9.32
N PRO A 104 9.37 7.30 10.61
CA PRO A 104 10.26 6.31 11.17
C PRO A 104 9.70 4.91 11.01
N GLN A 105 10.55 3.99 10.54
CA GLN A 105 10.22 2.61 10.19
C GLN A 105 11.48 1.75 10.27
N PRO A 106 11.37 0.40 10.32
CA PRO A 106 12.54 -0.48 10.29
C PRO A 106 13.42 -0.20 9.08
N ALA A 107 14.73 -0.33 9.24
CA ALA A 107 15.76 0.21 8.33
C ALA A 107 15.84 -0.44 6.93
N SER A 108 14.95 -1.36 6.60
CA SER A 108 15.18 -2.27 5.47
C SER A 108 14.76 -1.80 4.08
N THR A 109 13.88 -0.81 3.92
CA THR A 109 13.20 -0.69 2.62
C THR A 109 13.03 0.69 2.02
N ALA A 110 13.17 1.78 2.74
CA ALA A 110 12.94 3.10 2.15
C ALA A 110 14.25 3.77 1.71
N PRO A 111 14.42 4.10 0.41
CA PRO A 111 15.58 4.82 -0.10
C PRO A 111 15.59 6.30 0.34
N LEU A 112 14.62 6.73 1.12
CA LEU A 112 14.45 8.11 1.57
C LEU A 112 14.93 8.30 3.01
N PRO A 113 15.41 9.51 3.36
CA PRO A 113 15.66 9.87 4.75
C PRO A 113 14.41 9.68 5.60
N GLN A 114 14.57 9.19 6.82
CA GLN A 114 13.48 9.01 7.78
C GLN A 114 13.57 10.06 8.89
N ALA A 115 12.44 10.58 9.33
CA ALA A 115 12.33 11.48 10.46
C ALA A 115 10.93 11.43 11.08
N GLU A 116 10.78 11.79 12.36
CA GLU A 116 9.43 12.01 12.94
C GLU A 116 8.73 13.20 12.27
N ASP A 117 9.49 14.19 11.80
CA ASP A 117 9.00 15.27 10.95
C ASP A 117 8.70 14.74 9.54
N CYS A 118 7.62 13.97 9.40
CA CYS A 118 7.28 13.22 8.20
C CYS A 118 5.88 13.50 7.62
N LEU A 119 5.09 14.37 8.26
CA LEU A 119 3.70 14.62 7.87
C LEU A 119 3.62 15.56 6.67
N PHE A 120 3.97 14.99 5.51
CA PHE A 120 4.01 15.64 4.21
C PHE A 120 3.10 14.95 3.20
N LEU A 121 2.73 15.71 2.19
CA LEU A 121 2.03 15.20 1.00
C LEU A 121 2.69 15.72 -0.28
N ASN A 122 2.39 15.06 -1.39
CA ASN A 122 2.80 15.46 -2.72
C ASN A 122 1.56 15.66 -3.59
N VAL A 123 1.57 16.66 -4.48
CA VAL A 123 0.44 16.97 -5.37
C VAL A 123 0.91 16.92 -6.81
N TYR A 124 0.28 16.10 -7.63
CA TYR A 124 0.54 15.92 -9.06
C TYR A 124 -0.60 16.53 -9.86
N VAL A 125 -0.27 17.47 -10.77
CA VAL A 125 -1.25 18.29 -11.49
C VAL A 125 -0.96 18.26 -12.98
N PRO A 126 -1.93 18.00 -13.87
CA PRO A 126 -1.74 18.12 -15.32
C PRO A 126 -1.34 19.55 -15.72
N THR A 127 -0.31 19.69 -16.58
CA THR A 127 0.19 21.02 -17.03
C THR A 127 -0.71 21.69 -18.06
N HIS A 128 -1.55 20.94 -18.77
CA HIS A 128 -2.44 21.52 -19.76
C HIS A 128 -3.53 22.36 -19.11
N GLU A 129 -3.57 23.64 -19.46
CA GLU A 129 -4.58 24.55 -18.95
C GLU A 129 -5.98 24.17 -19.46
N ARG A 130 -6.87 23.82 -18.54
CA ARG A 130 -8.30 24.03 -18.74
C ARG A 130 -8.71 25.23 -17.91
N ALA A 131 -9.12 26.30 -18.55
CA ALA A 131 -9.65 27.47 -17.86
C ALA A 131 -10.73 27.03 -16.85
N HIS A 132 -10.49 27.27 -15.55
CA HIS A 132 -11.40 26.91 -14.45
C HIS A 132 -11.66 25.40 -14.24
N SER A 133 -10.64 24.58 -14.35
CA SER A 133 -10.79 23.14 -14.15
C SER A 133 -11.03 22.80 -12.69
N LYS A 134 -12.24 22.39 -12.38
CA LYS A 134 -12.58 21.66 -11.15
C LYS A 134 -12.27 20.18 -11.38
N ARG A 135 -10.97 19.83 -11.39
CA ARG A 135 -10.51 18.45 -11.63
C ARG A 135 -10.89 17.53 -10.49
N PRO A 136 -11.26 16.29 -10.78
CA PRO A 136 -11.39 15.26 -9.75
C PRO A 136 -10.06 15.04 -9.06
N VAL A 137 -10.11 14.64 -7.80
CA VAL A 137 -8.92 14.48 -6.94
C VAL A 137 -8.89 13.06 -6.38
N PHE A 138 -7.77 12.40 -6.56
CA PHE A 138 -7.50 11.09 -5.97
C PHE A 138 -6.47 11.24 -4.85
N VAL A 139 -6.83 10.90 -3.62
CA VAL A 139 -5.92 10.91 -2.48
C VAL A 139 -5.49 9.48 -2.20
N TRP A 140 -4.19 9.22 -2.31
CA TRP A 140 -3.58 7.90 -2.14
C TRP A 140 -2.98 7.72 -0.75
N ILE A 141 -3.39 6.67 -0.07
CA ILE A 141 -2.85 6.19 1.21
C ILE A 141 -2.03 4.94 0.95
N HIS A 142 -0.73 5.00 1.21
CA HIS A 142 0.18 3.88 0.93
C HIS A 142 -0.02 2.69 1.89
N GLY A 143 0.35 1.49 1.43
CA GLY A 143 0.41 0.27 2.22
C GLY A 143 1.68 0.13 3.05
N GLY A 144 2.02 -1.13 3.39
CA GLY A 144 3.20 -1.49 4.18
C GLY A 144 2.87 -1.85 5.62
N ALA A 145 1.78 -2.58 5.86
CA ALA A 145 1.37 -3.13 7.15
C ALA A 145 1.24 -2.09 8.29
N LEU A 146 1.03 -0.81 7.98
CA LEU A 146 1.07 0.33 8.91
C LEU A 146 2.44 0.53 9.58
N ILE A 147 3.47 -0.19 9.17
CA ILE A 147 4.83 -0.19 9.74
C ILE A 147 5.83 0.47 8.80
N THR A 148 5.67 0.30 7.48
CA THR A 148 6.58 0.80 6.45
C THR A 148 5.85 1.61 5.39
N GLY A 149 6.60 2.21 4.47
CA GLY A 149 6.08 2.91 3.32
C GLY A 149 6.22 4.43 3.38
N THR A 150 5.89 5.07 2.27
CA THR A 150 5.86 6.53 2.10
C THR A 150 5.08 6.87 0.82
N GLY A 151 4.36 7.98 0.82
CA GLY A 151 3.66 8.48 -0.36
C GLY A 151 4.58 8.86 -1.53
N ALA A 152 5.88 9.01 -1.27
CA ALA A 152 6.85 9.37 -2.29
C ALA A 152 7.26 8.21 -3.22
N LEU A 153 6.91 6.97 -2.88
CA LEU A 153 7.17 5.79 -3.73
C LEU A 153 6.22 5.71 -4.94
N TYR A 154 5.10 6.39 -4.89
CA TYR A 154 4.04 6.28 -5.89
C TYR A 154 4.09 7.46 -6.86
N ASP A 155 4.47 7.19 -8.11
CA ASP A 155 4.44 8.20 -9.19
C ASP A 155 3.22 8.00 -10.11
N PRO A 156 2.15 8.80 -9.95
CA PRO A 156 0.94 8.70 -10.74
C PRO A 156 1.00 9.53 -12.03
N SER A 157 2.17 10.00 -12.47
CA SER A 157 2.27 11.02 -13.54
C SER A 157 1.61 10.60 -14.84
N VAL A 158 1.67 9.31 -15.23
CA VAL A 158 0.99 8.81 -16.43
C VAL A 158 -0.52 8.89 -16.26
N MET A 159 -1.06 8.38 -15.15
CA MET A 159 -2.49 8.44 -14.85
C MET A 159 -3.00 9.88 -14.83
N VAL A 160 -2.27 10.80 -14.21
CA VAL A 160 -2.58 12.24 -14.12
C VAL A 160 -2.63 12.88 -15.50
N ALA A 161 -1.60 12.66 -16.32
CA ALA A 161 -1.49 13.26 -17.65
C ALA A 161 -2.60 12.80 -18.60
N GLU A 162 -2.89 11.51 -18.61
CA GLU A 162 -3.82 10.91 -19.56
C GLU A 162 -5.28 11.08 -19.15
N ASN A 163 -5.56 11.21 -17.85
CA ASN A 163 -6.94 11.18 -17.34
C ASN A 163 -7.45 12.52 -16.80
N ASP A 164 -6.64 13.58 -16.81
CA ASP A 164 -7.02 14.93 -16.37
C ASP A 164 -7.57 14.98 -14.94
N ILE A 165 -6.96 14.22 -14.04
CA ILE A 165 -7.22 14.20 -12.60
C ILE A 165 -6.03 14.77 -11.83
N ILE A 166 -6.24 15.15 -10.58
CA ILE A 166 -5.16 15.47 -9.64
C ILE A 166 -4.97 14.27 -8.71
N VAL A 167 -3.71 13.88 -8.46
CA VAL A 167 -3.39 12.86 -7.47
C VAL A 167 -2.59 13.50 -6.33
N VAL A 168 -2.97 13.14 -5.11
CA VAL A 168 -2.29 13.54 -3.88
C VAL A 168 -1.82 12.28 -3.17
N THR A 169 -0.51 12.12 -2.93
CA THR A 169 0.03 11.03 -2.12
C THR A 169 0.43 11.56 -0.76
N ILE A 170 0.14 10.83 0.32
CA ILE A 170 0.35 11.29 1.69
C ILE A 170 1.26 10.36 2.47
N ASN A 171 2.03 10.94 3.41
CA ASN A 171 2.61 10.20 4.52
C ASN A 171 1.68 10.26 5.75
N TYR A 172 1.78 9.29 6.63
CA TYR A 172 1.12 9.24 7.93
C TYR A 172 2.02 8.50 8.92
N ARG A 173 1.86 8.73 10.22
CA ARG A 173 2.67 8.06 11.25
C ARG A 173 2.49 6.54 11.21
N LEU A 174 3.61 5.84 11.32
CA LEU A 174 3.73 4.40 11.20
C LEU A 174 4.08 3.75 12.54
N GLY A 175 3.90 2.46 12.61
CA GLY A 175 4.30 1.62 13.73
C GLY A 175 3.77 2.12 15.07
N ALA A 176 4.52 1.88 16.12
CA ALA A 176 4.16 2.33 17.46
C ALA A 176 4.00 3.86 17.55
N LEU A 177 4.70 4.65 16.71
CA LEU A 177 4.55 6.10 16.67
C LEU A 177 3.17 6.55 16.14
N GLY A 178 2.53 5.72 15.30
CA GLY A 178 1.22 6.01 14.72
C GLY A 178 0.04 5.31 15.39
N TRP A 179 0.27 4.18 16.08
CA TRP A 179 -0.84 3.28 16.44
C TRP A 179 -0.82 2.79 17.89
N LEU A 180 0.19 3.18 18.70
CA LEU A 180 0.30 2.75 20.09
C LEU A 180 -0.91 3.19 20.92
N VAL A 181 -1.55 2.25 21.59
CA VAL A 181 -2.48 2.48 22.71
C VAL A 181 -1.76 2.21 24.02
N GLU A 182 -1.63 3.24 24.84
CA GLU A 182 -0.93 3.14 26.11
C GLU A 182 -1.65 4.02 27.15
N PRO A 183 -1.86 3.53 28.40
CA PRO A 183 -2.63 4.24 29.42
C PRO A 183 -2.15 5.66 29.76
N GLY A 184 -0.84 5.92 29.75
CA GLY A 184 -0.29 7.26 30.01
C GLY A 184 -0.47 8.25 28.87
N LEU A 185 -0.87 7.78 27.68
CA LEU A 185 -1.14 8.59 26.48
C LEU A 185 -2.63 8.91 26.30
N ILE A 186 -3.48 8.45 27.22
CA ILE A 186 -4.93 8.68 27.15
C ILE A 186 -5.24 10.18 27.14
N ALA A 187 -6.10 10.61 26.23
CA ALA A 187 -6.56 11.99 26.13
C ALA A 187 -7.30 12.41 27.41
N THR A 188 -6.84 13.49 28.04
CA THR A 188 -7.45 14.02 29.27
C THR A 188 -8.65 14.94 29.00
N ALA A 189 -8.81 15.40 27.76
CA ALA A 189 -9.90 16.25 27.30
C ALA A 189 -10.31 15.91 25.86
N SER A 190 -11.57 16.12 25.54
CA SER A 190 -12.08 15.91 24.18
C SER A 190 -11.60 17.00 23.23
N ASN A 191 -11.32 16.58 21.97
CA ASN A 191 -10.98 17.43 20.84
C ASN A 191 -11.70 16.96 19.57
N PHE A 192 -11.30 17.44 18.39
CA PHE A 192 -11.95 17.02 17.15
C PHE A 192 -11.82 15.50 16.89
N PHE A 193 -10.66 14.92 17.19
CA PHE A 193 -10.34 13.53 16.88
C PHE A 193 -10.60 12.55 18.04
N GLN A 194 -10.53 13.04 19.29
CA GLN A 194 -10.56 12.19 20.48
C GLN A 194 -11.60 12.68 21.50
N ASN A 195 -12.26 11.75 22.17
CA ASN A 195 -12.93 12.02 23.43
C ASN A 195 -11.91 11.96 24.59
N ALA A 196 -12.26 12.49 25.74
CA ALA A 196 -11.52 12.17 26.95
C ALA A 196 -11.62 10.66 27.20
N GLY A 197 -10.48 10.01 27.37
CA GLY A 197 -10.37 8.56 27.48
C GLY A 197 -9.83 7.84 26.24
N ASP A 198 -9.78 8.51 25.07
CA ASP A 198 -9.25 7.92 23.85
C ASP A 198 -7.71 7.95 23.79
N ALA A 199 -7.12 6.92 23.18
CA ALA A 199 -5.71 6.84 22.81
C ALA A 199 -5.59 6.06 21.49
N GLY A 200 -4.39 5.99 20.89
CA GLY A 200 -4.18 5.24 19.65
C GLY A 200 -4.65 5.98 18.38
N ASN A 201 -4.61 5.28 17.24
CA ASN A 201 -5.09 5.74 15.93
C ASN A 201 -4.51 7.08 15.43
N TYR A 202 -3.31 7.48 15.88
CA TYR A 202 -2.71 8.76 15.47
C TYR A 202 -2.42 8.79 13.97
N GLY A 203 -2.03 7.64 13.37
CA GLY A 203 -1.85 7.51 11.93
C GLY A 203 -3.15 7.71 11.14
N LEU A 204 -4.28 7.20 11.64
CA LEU A 204 -5.61 7.44 11.05
C LEU A 204 -6.02 8.91 11.15
N MET A 205 -5.72 9.57 12.29
CA MET A 205 -5.94 11.01 12.46
C MET A 205 -5.10 11.84 11.49
N ASP A 206 -3.85 11.43 11.22
CA ASP A 206 -2.96 12.08 10.25
C ASP A 206 -3.55 12.01 8.83
N GLN A 207 -4.07 10.83 8.42
CA GLN A 207 -4.74 10.65 7.13
C GLN A 207 -5.95 11.58 6.99
N GLN A 208 -6.79 11.65 8.02
CA GLN A 208 -7.95 12.55 8.04
C GLN A 208 -7.53 14.02 8.02
N PHE A 209 -6.44 14.38 8.69
CA PHE A 209 -5.93 15.75 8.68
C PHE A 209 -5.36 16.15 7.32
N ALA A 210 -4.71 15.21 6.62
CA ALA A 210 -4.30 15.38 5.23
C ALA A 210 -5.52 15.56 4.29
N LEU A 211 -6.57 14.75 4.47
CA LEU A 211 -7.84 14.93 3.73
C LEU A 211 -8.47 16.30 4.02
N GLN A 212 -8.45 16.78 5.26
CA GLN A 212 -8.90 18.13 5.60
C GLN A 212 -8.05 19.21 4.91
N TRP A 213 -6.73 19.00 4.82
CA TRP A 213 -5.85 19.88 4.05
C TRP A 213 -6.25 19.92 2.58
N VAL A 214 -6.53 18.77 1.96
CA VAL A 214 -7.01 18.67 0.58
C VAL A 214 -8.32 19.46 0.41
N GLN A 215 -9.27 19.29 1.31
CA GLN A 215 -10.54 20.03 1.27
C GLN A 215 -10.33 21.56 1.27
N ARG A 216 -9.39 22.07 2.05
CA ARG A 216 -9.12 23.50 2.14
C ARG A 216 -8.30 24.07 0.97
N ASN A 217 -7.41 23.26 0.36
CA ASN A 217 -6.34 23.78 -0.48
C ASN A 217 -6.36 23.30 -1.94
N ILE A 218 -7.00 22.16 -2.25
CA ILE A 218 -6.83 21.53 -3.56
C ILE A 218 -7.40 22.39 -4.71
N ALA A 219 -8.34 23.26 -4.42
CA ALA A 219 -8.87 24.23 -5.40
C ALA A 219 -7.78 25.20 -5.92
N ARG A 220 -6.71 25.43 -5.13
CA ARG A 220 -5.57 26.26 -5.54
C ARG A 220 -4.71 25.57 -6.61
N PHE A 221 -4.78 24.25 -6.68
CA PHE A 221 -4.13 23.42 -7.69
C PHE A 221 -5.06 23.10 -8.88
N GLY A 222 -6.26 23.67 -8.91
CA GLY A 222 -7.26 23.42 -9.95
C GLY A 222 -8.12 22.19 -9.70
N GLY A 223 -8.06 21.59 -8.51
CA GLY A 223 -8.91 20.48 -8.07
C GLY A 223 -10.27 20.93 -7.57
N ASP A 224 -11.19 19.99 -7.48
CA ASP A 224 -12.52 20.19 -6.90
C ASP A 224 -12.61 19.51 -5.53
N PRO A 225 -12.70 20.26 -4.43
CA PRO A 225 -12.82 19.65 -3.10
C PRO A 225 -14.11 18.82 -2.93
N GLU A 226 -15.14 19.05 -3.76
CA GLU A 226 -16.35 18.23 -3.77
C GLU A 226 -16.18 16.92 -4.55
N LYS A 227 -15.02 16.73 -5.25
CA LYS A 227 -14.73 15.56 -6.07
C LYS A 227 -13.49 14.81 -5.58
N VAL A 228 -13.38 14.63 -4.28
CA VAL A 228 -12.29 13.86 -3.67
C VAL A 228 -12.70 12.40 -3.55
N THR A 229 -11.86 11.50 -4.06
CA THR A 229 -11.91 10.05 -3.83
C THR A 229 -10.68 9.66 -3.05
N VAL A 230 -10.83 8.90 -1.98
CA VAL A 230 -9.72 8.32 -1.22
C VAL A 230 -9.47 6.90 -1.69
N GLY A 231 -8.22 6.51 -1.80
CA GLY A 231 -7.87 5.12 -2.13
C GLY A 231 -6.55 4.72 -1.51
N GLY A 232 -6.33 3.40 -1.47
CA GLY A 232 -5.13 2.82 -0.93
C GLY A 232 -5.11 1.32 -1.10
N GLU A 233 -3.91 0.76 -1.03
CA GLU A 233 -3.67 -0.66 -1.17
C GLU A 233 -3.16 -1.24 0.15
N SER A 234 -3.45 -2.54 0.42
CA SER A 234 -2.98 -3.22 1.63
C SER A 234 -3.40 -2.47 2.90
N ALA A 235 -2.44 -2.12 3.76
CA ALA A 235 -2.68 -1.28 4.94
C ALA A 235 -3.27 0.11 4.59
N GLY A 236 -3.02 0.62 3.37
CA GLY A 236 -3.70 1.79 2.84
C GLY A 236 -5.18 1.52 2.55
N GLY A 237 -5.51 0.37 1.97
CA GLY A 237 -6.89 -0.07 1.75
C GLY A 237 -7.64 -0.34 3.07
N LEU A 238 -6.98 -0.96 4.05
CA LEU A 238 -7.49 -1.07 5.42
C LEU A 238 -7.76 0.31 6.03
N SER A 239 -6.84 1.25 5.85
CA SER A 239 -6.99 2.64 6.27
C SER A 239 -8.17 3.33 5.59
N VAL A 240 -8.43 3.07 4.29
CA VAL A 240 -9.62 3.57 3.60
C VAL A 240 -10.90 3.03 4.25
N THR A 241 -10.94 1.74 4.58
CA THR A 241 -12.07 1.11 5.29
C THR A 241 -12.26 1.72 6.69
N ALA A 242 -11.17 1.99 7.41
CA ALA A 242 -11.22 2.69 8.70
C ALA A 242 -11.73 4.12 8.55
N ASN A 243 -11.29 4.85 7.51
CA ASN A 243 -11.82 6.19 7.21
C ASN A 243 -13.31 6.17 6.85
N LEU A 244 -13.78 5.17 6.08
CA LEU A 244 -15.23 4.97 5.84
C LEU A 244 -15.99 4.79 7.15
N SER A 245 -15.44 4.04 8.10
CA SER A 245 -16.06 3.76 9.41
C SER A 245 -15.93 4.92 10.40
N SER A 246 -15.13 5.95 10.09
CA SER A 246 -14.90 7.14 10.92
C SER A 246 -15.98 8.22 10.72
N THR A 247 -17.24 7.86 10.93
CA THR A 247 -18.40 8.72 10.62
C THR A 247 -18.42 10.05 11.36
N SER A 248 -17.73 10.15 12.50
CA SER A 248 -17.67 11.37 13.32
C SER A 248 -16.59 12.37 12.85
N THR A 249 -15.54 11.92 12.18
CA THR A 249 -14.35 12.74 11.92
C THR A 249 -13.98 12.83 10.44
N ALA A 250 -14.35 11.83 9.62
CA ALA A 250 -14.06 11.80 8.18
C ALA A 250 -15.24 12.14 7.27
N ASN A 251 -16.45 12.30 7.82
CA ASN A 251 -17.63 12.60 7.01
C ASN A 251 -17.47 13.91 6.24
N GLY A 252 -17.76 13.87 4.94
CA GLY A 252 -17.65 15.02 4.03
C GLY A 252 -16.23 15.28 3.51
N LEU A 253 -15.22 14.47 3.87
CA LEU A 253 -13.86 14.63 3.37
C LEU A 253 -13.65 14.00 1.99
N PHE A 254 -14.49 13.04 1.60
CA PHE A 254 -14.46 12.37 0.31
C PHE A 254 -15.86 11.92 -0.12
N ARG A 255 -16.02 11.64 -1.40
CA ARG A 255 -17.28 11.20 -2.02
C ARG A 255 -17.21 9.82 -2.69
N GLY A 256 -16.06 9.17 -2.69
CA GLY A 256 -15.81 7.84 -3.22
C GLY A 256 -14.63 7.19 -2.53
N ALA A 257 -14.57 5.87 -2.52
CA ALA A 257 -13.51 5.09 -1.91
C ALA A 257 -13.02 3.98 -2.84
N ILE A 258 -11.70 3.79 -2.92
CA ILE A 258 -11.05 2.70 -3.63
C ILE A 258 -10.26 1.89 -2.61
N ILE A 259 -10.56 0.59 -2.51
CA ILE A 259 -9.97 -0.32 -1.53
C ILE A 259 -9.31 -1.46 -2.30
N GLU A 260 -7.97 -1.43 -2.36
CA GLU A 260 -7.18 -2.44 -3.06
C GLU A 260 -6.56 -3.36 -2.02
N SER A 261 -6.92 -4.64 -2.05
CA SER A 261 -6.44 -5.68 -1.11
C SER A 261 -6.50 -5.26 0.37
N GLY A 262 -7.49 -4.41 0.73
CA GLY A 262 -7.59 -3.77 2.04
C GLY A 262 -8.65 -4.37 2.96
N ALA A 263 -9.33 -5.44 2.55
CA ALA A 263 -10.41 -6.05 3.33
C ALA A 263 -9.91 -7.10 4.36
N TYR A 264 -8.62 -7.22 4.57
CA TYR A 264 -8.03 -8.06 5.60
C TYR A 264 -8.19 -7.43 7.00
N MET A 265 -8.08 -8.23 8.05
CA MET A 265 -8.24 -7.80 9.47
C MET A 265 -9.57 -7.09 9.79
N LEU A 266 -10.60 -7.26 8.97
CA LEU A 266 -11.90 -6.62 9.25
C LEU A 266 -12.56 -7.15 10.53
N HIS A 267 -12.24 -8.41 10.88
CA HIS A 267 -12.78 -9.11 12.04
C HIS A 267 -11.96 -8.89 13.32
N ASP A 268 -10.68 -8.62 13.20
CA ASP A 268 -9.69 -8.85 14.25
C ASP A 268 -9.13 -7.58 14.86
N LEU A 269 -9.69 -6.40 14.51
CA LEU A 269 -9.27 -5.17 15.15
C LEU A 269 -9.57 -5.24 16.65
N PRO A 270 -8.57 -5.02 17.52
CA PRO A 270 -8.77 -4.98 18.94
C PRO A 270 -9.55 -3.71 19.36
N SER A 271 -10.34 -3.81 20.39
CA SER A 271 -10.80 -2.59 21.05
C SER A 271 -9.63 -1.87 21.72
N GLN A 272 -9.73 -0.54 21.87
CA GLN A 272 -8.72 0.26 22.56
C GLN A 272 -8.30 -0.38 23.90
N ALA A 273 -9.25 -0.87 24.69
CA ALA A 273 -8.96 -1.48 25.99
C ALA A 273 -8.16 -2.77 25.86
N VAL A 274 -8.48 -3.62 24.89
CA VAL A 274 -7.77 -4.88 24.63
C VAL A 274 -6.36 -4.59 24.12
N TYR A 275 -6.22 -3.68 23.16
CA TYR A 275 -4.93 -3.31 22.59
C TYR A 275 -3.97 -2.77 23.66
N GLY A 276 -4.43 -1.82 24.48
CA GLY A 276 -3.63 -1.27 25.57
C GLY A 276 -3.25 -2.28 26.64
N ALA A 277 -4.14 -3.25 26.94
CA ALA A 277 -3.84 -4.30 27.91
C ALA A 277 -2.81 -5.33 27.39
N ILE A 278 -2.84 -5.65 26.08
CA ILE A 278 -1.94 -6.65 25.49
C ILE A 278 -0.56 -6.03 25.22
N PHE A 279 -0.50 -4.87 24.60
CA PHE A 279 0.73 -4.30 24.05
C PHE A 279 1.28 -3.13 24.87
N GLY A 280 0.42 -2.24 25.41
CA GLY A 280 0.85 -1.01 26.04
C GLY A 280 1.78 -1.23 27.24
N ALA A 281 1.42 -2.13 28.16
CA ALA A 281 2.24 -2.41 29.35
C ALA A 281 3.58 -3.09 28.99
N GLY A 282 3.59 -3.95 27.97
CA GLY A 282 4.82 -4.57 27.44
C GLY A 282 5.77 -3.54 26.87
N PHE A 283 5.22 -2.59 26.10
CA PHE A 283 5.97 -1.51 25.46
C PHE A 283 6.65 -0.58 26.50
N ASP A 284 5.94 -0.23 27.58
CA ASP A 284 6.49 0.54 28.69
C ASP A 284 7.65 -0.18 29.38
N ALA A 285 7.49 -1.49 29.63
CA ALA A 285 8.50 -2.29 30.29
C ALA A 285 9.81 -2.34 29.47
N VAL A 286 9.71 -2.54 28.15
CA VAL A 286 10.87 -2.58 27.24
C VAL A 286 11.58 -1.23 27.18
N LEU A 287 10.84 -0.11 27.19
CA LEU A 287 11.41 1.22 27.21
C LEU A 287 11.91 1.66 28.59
N GLY A 288 11.68 0.87 29.65
CA GLY A 288 12.06 1.21 31.02
C GLY A 288 11.22 2.35 31.62
N CYS A 289 10.02 2.59 31.09
CA CYS A 289 9.05 3.52 31.65
C CYS A 289 8.17 2.77 32.66
N SER A 290 8.08 3.26 33.90
CA SER A 290 7.34 2.57 34.97
C SER A 290 5.83 2.83 34.88
N PRO A 291 4.97 1.83 35.13
CA PRO A 291 3.53 2.01 35.25
C PRO A 291 3.15 2.74 36.57
N PRO A 292 2.07 3.59 36.57
CA PRO A 292 1.37 4.03 35.38
C PRO A 292 2.29 4.88 34.55
N SER A 293 2.38 4.54 33.25
CA SER A 293 3.36 5.10 32.35
C SER A 293 3.37 6.62 32.39
N ASP A 294 4.57 7.14 32.55
CA ASP A 294 4.81 8.57 32.44
C ASP A 294 4.91 8.91 30.96
N ALA A 295 3.91 9.59 30.40
CA ALA A 295 3.94 10.12 29.04
C ALA A 295 5.22 10.92 28.74
N VAL A 296 5.83 11.53 29.76
CA VAL A 296 7.10 12.25 29.66
C VAL A 296 8.25 11.29 29.35
N CYS A 297 8.31 10.13 30.05
CA CYS A 297 9.30 9.09 29.78
C CYS A 297 9.18 8.56 28.34
N LEU A 298 7.99 8.18 27.94
CA LEU A 298 7.72 7.65 26.58
C LEU A 298 8.11 8.69 25.51
N ARG A 299 7.69 9.95 25.67
CA ARG A 299 8.00 11.02 24.72
C ARG A 299 9.48 11.38 24.68
N ALA A 300 10.24 11.08 25.72
CA ALA A 300 11.68 11.30 25.77
C ALA A 300 12.49 10.14 25.15
N ALA A 301 11.86 8.98 24.90
CA ALA A 301 12.55 7.82 24.34
C ALA A 301 13.10 8.11 22.93
N PRO A 302 14.34 7.70 22.63
CA PRO A 302 14.88 7.79 21.27
C PRO A 302 14.05 6.97 20.27
N VAL A 303 13.88 7.48 19.03
CA VAL A 303 13.13 6.79 17.97
C VAL A 303 13.65 5.36 17.76
N ALA A 304 14.97 5.17 17.73
CA ALA A 304 15.55 3.82 17.58
C ALA A 304 15.13 2.84 18.69
N SER A 305 14.99 3.33 19.93
CA SER A 305 14.50 2.51 21.05
C SER A 305 13.00 2.20 20.91
N ILE A 306 12.22 3.13 20.39
CA ILE A 306 10.78 2.93 20.10
C ILE A 306 10.61 1.86 19.02
N LEU A 307 11.39 1.91 17.93
CA LEU A 307 11.34 0.91 16.88
C LEU A 307 11.78 -0.48 17.38
N ALA A 308 12.84 -0.55 18.19
CA ALA A 308 13.27 -1.80 18.80
C ALA A 308 12.20 -2.39 19.74
N ALA A 309 11.57 -1.55 20.57
CA ALA A 309 10.47 -1.98 21.43
C ALA A 309 9.24 -2.43 20.62
N GLN A 310 8.98 -1.78 19.48
CA GLN A 310 7.94 -2.20 18.55
C GLN A 310 8.20 -3.63 18.06
N ASP A 311 9.40 -3.91 17.56
CA ASP A 311 9.74 -5.23 17.03
C ASP A 311 9.64 -6.32 18.13
N GLU A 312 10.05 -6.00 19.36
CA GLU A 312 10.00 -6.93 20.49
C GLU A 312 8.56 -7.20 20.99
N VAL A 313 7.71 -6.17 21.04
CA VAL A 313 6.39 -6.25 21.69
C VAL A 313 5.30 -6.64 20.70
N PHE A 314 5.33 -6.04 19.53
CA PHE A 314 4.25 -6.21 18.53
C PHE A 314 4.59 -7.28 17.49
N GLY A 315 5.87 -7.56 17.26
CA GLY A 315 6.27 -8.32 16.08
C GLY A 315 5.77 -7.65 14.80
N ALA A 316 5.66 -8.41 13.74
CA ALA A 316 5.28 -7.85 12.44
C ALA A 316 3.77 -7.54 12.29
N ASN A 317 2.89 -8.03 13.18
CA ASN A 317 1.42 -7.92 13.00
C ASN A 317 0.66 -7.29 14.16
N GLY A 318 1.33 -6.89 15.22
CA GLY A 318 0.65 -6.26 16.35
C GLY A 318 0.21 -4.81 16.10
N ILE A 319 0.60 -4.22 14.98
CA ILE A 319 0.25 -2.84 14.63
C ILE A 319 -1.06 -2.84 13.83
N SER A 320 -2.11 -2.29 14.42
CA SER A 320 -3.43 -2.18 13.80
C SER A 320 -4.17 -0.94 14.28
N PRO A 321 -5.21 -0.49 13.59
CA PRO A 321 -6.18 0.42 14.17
C PRO A 321 -6.87 -0.23 15.38
N ASP A 322 -7.32 0.59 16.34
CA ASP A 322 -8.13 0.15 17.48
C ASP A 322 -9.52 0.80 17.43
N PHE A 323 -10.55 0.07 17.83
CA PHE A 323 -11.91 0.61 17.86
C PHE A 323 -12.38 0.94 19.29
N GLY A 324 -13.52 1.64 19.37
CA GLY A 324 -14.10 2.13 20.61
C GLY A 324 -13.68 3.57 20.94
N THR A 325 -13.03 4.24 20.00
CA THR A 325 -12.59 5.63 20.08
C THR A 325 -13.49 6.56 19.25
N ARG A 326 -13.36 7.88 19.42
CA ARG A 326 -14.08 8.84 18.60
C ARG A 326 -13.75 8.73 17.11
N VAL A 327 -12.48 8.51 16.79
CA VAL A 327 -12.01 8.43 15.40
C VAL A 327 -12.43 7.12 14.75
N LEU A 328 -12.50 6.03 15.49
CA LEU A 328 -12.97 4.72 15.02
C LEU A 328 -13.93 4.10 16.07
N PRO A 329 -15.23 4.43 15.99
CA PRO A 329 -16.17 4.08 17.07
C PRO A 329 -16.56 2.59 17.12
N ARG A 330 -16.42 1.84 16.02
CA ARG A 330 -16.83 0.43 15.90
C ARG A 330 -15.78 -0.40 15.20
N ALA A 331 -15.77 -1.71 15.45
CA ALA A 331 -15.05 -2.68 14.63
C ALA A 331 -15.50 -2.57 13.16
N LEU A 332 -14.56 -2.73 12.23
CA LEU A 332 -14.82 -2.46 10.81
C LEU A 332 -15.90 -3.34 10.22
N LYS A 333 -15.84 -4.66 10.47
CA LYS A 333 -16.88 -5.57 9.99
C LYS A 333 -18.28 -5.18 10.49
N ASP A 334 -18.37 -4.87 11.76
CA ASP A 334 -19.63 -4.44 12.38
C ASP A 334 -20.17 -3.16 11.74
N ALA A 335 -19.29 -2.19 11.46
CA ALA A 335 -19.65 -0.95 10.80
C ALA A 335 -20.19 -1.21 9.38
N LEU A 336 -19.50 -2.04 8.58
CA LEU A 336 -19.92 -2.39 7.23
C LEU A 336 -21.24 -3.17 7.22
N ALA A 337 -21.34 -4.24 8.01
CA ALA A 337 -22.52 -5.10 8.08
C ALA A 337 -23.79 -4.36 8.55
N LYS A 338 -23.63 -3.36 9.43
CA LYS A 338 -24.75 -2.55 9.97
C LYS A 338 -25.06 -1.29 9.15
N GLY A 339 -24.19 -0.93 8.19
CA GLY A 339 -24.30 0.31 7.41
C GLY A 339 -23.94 1.56 8.20
N ASP A 340 -23.16 1.41 9.27
CA ASP A 340 -22.70 2.49 10.16
C ASP A 340 -21.36 3.08 9.63
N PHE A 341 -21.32 3.39 8.35
CA PHE A 341 -20.15 3.96 7.66
C PHE A 341 -20.55 5.13 6.74
N ILE A 342 -19.59 5.88 6.26
CA ILE A 342 -19.79 6.99 5.31
C ILE A 342 -20.21 6.41 3.96
N ARG A 343 -21.47 6.66 3.58
CA ARG A 343 -22.12 6.03 2.44
C ARG A 343 -21.74 6.71 1.13
N VAL A 344 -20.65 6.26 0.56
CA VAL A 344 -20.15 6.68 -0.76
C VAL A 344 -19.97 5.44 -1.66
N PRO A 345 -19.99 5.57 -2.99
CA PRO A 345 -19.64 4.48 -3.88
C PRO A 345 -18.25 3.93 -3.61
N VAL A 346 -18.09 2.61 -3.77
CA VAL A 346 -16.84 1.89 -3.49
C VAL A 346 -16.41 1.08 -4.71
N LEU A 347 -15.12 1.16 -5.04
CA LEU A 347 -14.41 0.24 -5.92
C LEU A 347 -13.49 -0.60 -5.03
N GLN A 348 -13.65 -1.93 -5.02
CA GLN A 348 -12.89 -2.80 -4.12
C GLN A 348 -12.54 -4.14 -4.78
N GLY A 349 -11.32 -4.59 -4.58
CA GLY A 349 -10.89 -5.90 -5.05
C GLY A 349 -9.68 -6.45 -4.34
N THR A 350 -9.22 -7.59 -4.84
CA THR A 350 -8.06 -8.34 -4.36
C THR A 350 -7.28 -8.89 -5.55
N ASN A 351 -6.06 -9.35 -5.29
CA ASN A 351 -5.26 -10.10 -6.24
C ASN A 351 -5.49 -11.61 -6.10
N ALA A 352 -5.37 -12.35 -7.18
CA ALA A 352 -5.69 -13.80 -7.18
C ALA A 352 -4.67 -14.64 -6.39
N ASN A 353 -3.45 -14.14 -6.19
CA ASN A 353 -2.36 -14.86 -5.52
C ASN A 353 -1.71 -14.02 -4.41
N GLU A 354 -2.49 -13.30 -3.62
CA GLU A 354 -2.03 -12.39 -2.55
C GLU A 354 -0.94 -13.01 -1.68
N GLY A 355 -1.12 -14.28 -1.28
CA GLY A 355 -0.25 -15.00 -0.36
C GLY A 355 1.17 -15.20 -0.85
N ARG A 356 1.42 -15.12 -2.16
CA ARG A 356 2.76 -15.32 -2.72
C ARG A 356 3.80 -14.31 -2.24
N LEU A 357 3.40 -13.09 -1.94
CA LEU A 357 4.30 -12.10 -1.32
C LEU A 357 4.70 -12.50 0.11
N PHE A 358 3.86 -13.24 0.82
CA PHE A 358 4.04 -13.53 2.24
C PHE A 358 4.63 -14.92 2.52
N GLU A 359 4.92 -15.72 1.48
CA GLU A 359 5.44 -17.08 1.60
C GLU A 359 6.96 -17.18 1.68
N PRO A 360 7.44 -18.26 2.28
CA PRO A 360 7.15 -18.83 3.60
C PRO A 360 8.02 -18.23 4.70
N GLY A 361 8.87 -17.26 4.41
CA GLY A 361 9.83 -16.66 5.33
C GLY A 361 9.34 -15.38 5.99
N GLU A 362 8.33 -14.74 5.44
CA GLU A 362 7.80 -13.47 5.91
C GLU A 362 6.43 -13.58 6.56
N ILE A 363 5.93 -14.82 6.82
CA ILE A 363 4.73 -14.91 7.64
C ILE A 363 5.08 -14.36 9.01
N PRO A 364 4.54 -13.17 9.33
CA PRO A 364 4.87 -12.48 10.57
C PRO A 364 4.57 -13.30 11.83
N PHE A 365 3.81 -14.40 11.68
CA PHE A 365 3.43 -15.33 12.75
C PHE A 365 4.47 -16.44 13.01
N ALA A 366 5.37 -16.68 12.08
CA ALA A 366 6.42 -17.69 12.27
C ALA A 366 7.24 -17.40 13.53
N SER A 367 7.50 -16.14 13.85
CA SER A 367 8.23 -15.75 15.06
C SER A 367 7.49 -16.05 16.37
N THR A 368 6.17 -16.25 16.34
CA THR A 368 5.35 -16.54 17.53
C THR A 368 5.11 -18.03 17.76
N LEU A 369 5.44 -18.87 16.78
CA LEU A 369 5.31 -20.32 16.95
C LEU A 369 6.29 -20.83 18.01
N PRO A 370 5.83 -21.64 19.00
CA PRO A 370 6.69 -22.17 20.07
C PRO A 370 7.94 -22.89 19.54
N ASN A 371 7.83 -23.52 18.38
CA ASN A 371 8.93 -24.25 17.73
C ASN A 371 9.99 -23.32 17.16
N ILE A 372 9.57 -22.19 16.59
CA ILE A 372 10.46 -21.18 16.03
C ILE A 372 11.12 -20.38 17.13
N GLN A 373 10.40 -20.07 18.21
CA GLN A 373 10.99 -19.49 19.42
C GLN A 373 12.00 -20.44 20.08
N ALA A 374 11.70 -21.76 20.14
CA ALA A 374 12.62 -22.77 20.68
C ALA A 374 13.89 -22.92 19.82
N ALA A 375 13.85 -22.62 18.53
CA ALA A 375 14.99 -22.65 17.61
C ALA A 375 15.79 -21.33 17.55
N GLY A 376 15.42 -20.32 18.35
CA GLY A 376 16.16 -19.06 18.42
C GLY A 376 15.68 -17.99 17.42
N GLY A 377 14.50 -18.16 16.81
CA GLY A 377 13.85 -17.21 15.93
C GLY A 377 14.05 -17.48 14.43
N PRO A 378 13.37 -16.70 13.56
CA PRO A 378 13.32 -16.95 12.11
C PRO A 378 14.69 -16.97 11.40
N ALA A 379 15.68 -16.25 11.91
CA ALA A 379 17.01 -16.17 11.31
C ALA A 379 17.79 -17.51 11.32
N ASN A 380 17.32 -18.50 12.08
CA ASN A 380 17.97 -19.80 12.21
C ASN A 380 17.30 -20.90 11.35
N PHE A 381 16.29 -20.52 10.54
CA PHE A 381 15.61 -21.44 9.63
C PHE A 381 16.23 -21.37 8.24
N ASP A 382 16.44 -22.53 7.65
CA ASP A 382 16.81 -22.64 6.23
C ASP A 382 15.53 -22.52 5.38
N LEU A 383 15.26 -21.31 4.94
CA LEU A 383 14.09 -20.95 4.13
C LEU A 383 14.20 -21.43 2.66
N THR A 384 15.28 -22.14 2.30
CA THR A 384 15.54 -22.56 0.92
C THR A 384 14.94 -23.91 0.54
N HIS A 385 14.25 -24.60 1.48
CA HIS A 385 13.68 -25.92 1.24
C HIS A 385 12.25 -26.04 1.77
N ALA A 386 11.40 -26.65 0.97
CA ALA A 386 9.95 -26.87 1.13
C ALA A 386 9.52 -27.69 2.37
N ASN A 387 9.95 -27.36 3.58
CA ASN A 387 9.57 -28.04 4.82
C ASN A 387 9.77 -27.14 6.05
N THR A 388 9.47 -25.87 5.93
CA THR A 388 9.86 -24.80 6.87
C THR A 388 9.12 -24.83 8.21
N TYR A 389 7.91 -25.39 8.26
CA TYR A 389 7.10 -25.35 9.49
C TYR A 389 7.45 -26.44 10.50
N CYS A 390 8.24 -27.42 10.10
CA CYS A 390 8.69 -28.50 10.98
C CYS A 390 10.16 -28.35 11.33
N ALA A 391 10.40 -27.57 12.38
CA ALA A 391 11.74 -27.30 12.90
C ALA A 391 12.50 -28.56 13.26
N THR A 392 13.78 -28.65 12.87
CA THR A 392 14.74 -29.56 13.49
C THR A 392 15.05 -29.06 14.90
N PRO A 393 14.91 -29.87 15.96
CA PRO A 393 15.41 -29.48 17.26
C PRO A 393 16.92 -29.22 17.17
N GLU A 394 17.37 -28.07 17.69
CA GLU A 394 18.78 -27.69 17.68
C GLU A 394 19.64 -28.88 18.24
N GLY A 395 20.68 -29.24 17.50
CA GLY A 395 21.69 -30.22 17.92
C GLY A 395 21.46 -31.66 17.46
N THR A 396 20.37 -31.98 16.75
CA THR A 396 20.15 -33.39 16.32
C THR A 396 20.62 -33.70 14.91
N GLY A 397 20.94 -32.73 14.08
CA GLY A 397 21.55 -32.90 12.76
C GLY A 397 20.71 -33.63 11.70
N THR A 398 19.47 -33.99 12.01
CA THR A 398 18.56 -34.69 11.08
C THR A 398 17.37 -33.80 10.79
N PRO A 399 17.13 -33.38 9.53
CA PRO A 399 15.93 -32.65 9.16
C PRO A 399 14.67 -33.46 9.50
N VAL A 400 13.72 -32.86 10.19
CA VAL A 400 12.38 -33.45 10.35
C VAL A 400 11.57 -33.06 9.14
N VAL A 401 11.32 -34.01 8.25
CA VAL A 401 10.43 -33.81 7.10
C VAL A 401 9.00 -33.91 7.61
N CYS A 402 8.26 -32.78 7.61
CA CYS A 402 6.82 -32.81 7.85
C CYS A 402 6.08 -33.40 6.65
N SER A 403 4.97 -34.04 6.92
CA SER A 403 3.99 -34.32 5.89
C SER A 403 3.14 -33.08 5.63
N TYR A 404 2.68 -32.86 4.41
CA TYR A 404 1.79 -31.77 4.04
C TYR A 404 0.60 -31.55 5.02
N PRO A 405 -0.10 -32.59 5.51
CA PRO A 405 -1.12 -32.41 6.55
C PRO A 405 -0.62 -31.81 7.86
N GLN A 406 0.63 -32.07 8.24
CA GLN A 406 1.24 -31.48 9.45
C GLN A 406 1.59 -30.02 9.23
N GLU A 407 2.08 -29.67 8.05
CA GLU A 407 2.37 -28.28 7.65
C GLU A 407 1.10 -27.44 7.64
N VAL A 408 0.03 -27.89 6.97
CA VAL A 408 -1.27 -27.22 6.97
C VAL A 408 -1.81 -27.04 8.39
N GLY A 409 -1.73 -28.06 9.24
CA GLY A 409 -2.19 -27.96 10.63
C GLY A 409 -1.43 -26.94 11.46
N LEU A 410 -0.10 -26.87 11.31
CA LEU A 410 0.76 -25.87 11.96
C LEU A 410 0.50 -24.48 11.42
N TYR A 411 0.34 -24.34 10.11
CA TYR A 411 0.06 -23.10 9.44
C TYR A 411 -1.28 -22.49 9.88
N LEU A 412 -2.35 -23.29 9.88
CA LEU A 412 -3.65 -22.86 10.38
C LEU A 412 -3.61 -22.50 11.87
N GLY A 413 -2.81 -23.23 12.67
CA GLY A 413 -2.56 -22.88 14.07
C GLY A 413 -1.88 -21.53 14.22
N ALA A 414 -0.93 -21.21 13.34
CA ALA A 414 -0.26 -19.91 13.31
C ALA A 414 -1.20 -18.80 12.88
N LEU A 415 -1.93 -19.01 11.79
CA LEU A 415 -2.96 -18.06 11.31
C LEU A 415 -4.01 -17.79 12.39
N SER A 416 -4.44 -18.81 13.15
CA SER A 416 -5.42 -18.64 14.23
C SER A 416 -4.93 -17.67 15.31
N VAL A 417 -3.66 -17.77 15.70
CA VAL A 417 -3.08 -16.86 16.70
C VAL A 417 -2.95 -15.43 16.16
N GLY A 418 -2.54 -15.29 14.90
CA GLY A 418 -2.27 -13.98 14.32
C GLY A 418 -3.49 -13.27 13.78
N LEU A 419 -4.51 -14.01 13.37
CA LEU A 419 -5.79 -13.47 12.89
C LEU A 419 -6.89 -13.49 13.96
N GLY A 420 -6.55 -13.83 15.23
CA GLY A 420 -7.49 -13.82 16.32
C GLY A 420 -8.49 -14.99 16.33
N PHE A 421 -8.31 -16.01 15.48
CA PHE A 421 -9.16 -17.20 15.51
C PHE A 421 -8.94 -17.99 16.81
N PRO A 422 -10.00 -18.51 17.46
CA PRO A 422 -9.82 -19.41 18.57
C PRO A 422 -9.01 -20.65 18.14
N ALA A 423 -7.87 -20.89 18.74
CA ALA A 423 -7.06 -22.09 18.45
C ALA A 423 -7.85 -23.41 18.58
N ALA A 424 -8.97 -23.38 19.32
CA ALA A 424 -9.91 -24.50 19.46
C ALA A 424 -10.64 -24.84 18.13
N ASP A 425 -10.71 -23.91 17.19
CA ASP A 425 -11.40 -24.11 15.90
C ASP A 425 -10.50 -24.81 14.88
N VAL A 426 -9.18 -24.82 15.10
CA VAL A 426 -8.22 -25.62 14.31
C VAL A 426 -8.25 -27.08 14.79
N SER A 427 -9.40 -27.73 14.63
CA SER A 427 -9.56 -29.14 14.97
C SER A 427 -8.95 -30.05 13.88
N PRO A 428 -8.56 -31.31 14.20
CA PRO A 428 -8.13 -32.26 13.19
C PRO A 428 -9.16 -32.50 12.07
N ARG A 429 -10.43 -32.31 12.37
CA ARG A 429 -11.51 -32.40 11.38
C ARG A 429 -11.47 -31.21 10.42
N PHE A 430 -11.27 -30.00 10.94
CA PHE A 430 -11.14 -28.80 10.13
C PHE A 430 -9.91 -28.86 9.22
N VAL A 431 -8.76 -29.29 9.76
CA VAL A 431 -7.55 -29.53 8.94
C VAL A 431 -7.85 -30.53 7.81
N ALA A 432 -8.61 -31.61 8.09
CA ALA A 432 -8.99 -32.56 7.06
C ALA A 432 -9.92 -31.95 5.98
N GLU A 433 -10.86 -31.09 6.37
CA GLU A 433 -11.72 -30.36 5.43
C GLU A 433 -10.90 -29.41 4.54
N VAL A 434 -9.91 -28.70 5.09
CA VAL A 434 -8.99 -27.85 4.31
C VAL A 434 -8.17 -28.69 3.33
N LEU A 435 -7.65 -29.83 3.76
CA LEU A 435 -6.86 -30.72 2.88
C LEU A 435 -7.68 -31.34 1.73
N GLU A 436 -9.00 -31.47 1.90
CA GLU A 436 -9.89 -31.89 0.82
C GLU A 436 -10.05 -30.80 -0.25
N GLU A 437 -10.07 -29.52 0.14
CA GLU A 437 -10.18 -28.37 -0.76
C GLU A 437 -8.83 -28.00 -1.40
N TYR A 438 -7.72 -28.16 -0.68
CA TYR A 438 -6.36 -27.86 -1.12
C TYR A 438 -5.50 -29.12 -1.26
N PRO A 439 -5.84 -30.05 -2.15
CA PRO A 439 -5.03 -31.25 -2.34
C PRO A 439 -3.71 -30.91 -3.01
N LEU A 440 -2.60 -31.29 -2.39
CA LEU A 440 -1.24 -30.96 -2.83
C LEU A 440 -0.97 -31.15 -4.33
N PRO A 441 -1.48 -32.21 -5.02
CA PRO A 441 -1.26 -32.37 -6.45
C PRO A 441 -1.83 -31.26 -7.34
N ASN A 442 -2.71 -30.40 -6.82
CA ASN A 442 -3.28 -29.26 -7.55
C ASN A 442 -2.39 -28.02 -7.54
N PHE A 443 -1.28 -28.05 -6.81
CA PHE A 443 -0.35 -26.93 -6.63
C PHE A 443 1.03 -27.27 -7.18
N PRO A 444 1.17 -27.39 -8.53
CA PRO A 444 2.44 -27.65 -9.19
C PRO A 444 3.37 -26.44 -9.05
N ASP A 445 4.61 -26.67 -8.71
CA ASP A 445 5.65 -25.66 -8.68
C ASP A 445 6.49 -25.76 -9.97
N PRO A 446 6.43 -24.75 -10.85
CA PRO A 446 7.11 -24.79 -12.15
C PRO A 446 8.65 -24.76 -12.02
N PHE A 447 9.19 -24.46 -10.83
CA PHE A 447 10.63 -24.48 -10.56
C PHE A 447 11.12 -25.82 -9.99
N LEU A 448 10.22 -26.69 -9.57
CA LEU A 448 10.57 -28.03 -9.18
C LEU A 448 10.67 -28.97 -10.39
N PRO A 449 11.52 -30.02 -10.32
CA PRO A 449 11.62 -30.99 -11.41
C PRO A 449 10.26 -31.63 -11.75
N ASN A 450 9.87 -31.58 -13.03
CA ASN A 450 8.60 -32.10 -13.56
C ASN A 450 7.35 -31.45 -12.94
N ASP A 451 7.40 -30.16 -12.59
CA ASP A 451 6.32 -29.43 -11.94
C ASP A 451 5.78 -30.19 -10.71
N ALA A 452 6.70 -30.64 -9.85
CA ALA A 452 6.32 -31.37 -8.65
C ALA A 452 5.47 -30.46 -7.74
N PRO A 453 4.46 -31.02 -7.04
CA PRO A 453 3.62 -30.23 -6.15
C PRO A 453 4.40 -29.61 -5.00
N SER A 454 4.10 -28.35 -4.68
CA SER A 454 4.69 -27.57 -3.59
C SER A 454 3.67 -27.30 -2.48
N ALA A 455 4.08 -27.55 -1.24
CA ALA A 455 3.29 -27.18 -0.06
C ALA A 455 3.19 -25.64 0.05
N ASP A 456 4.24 -24.93 -0.32
CA ASP A 456 4.30 -23.46 -0.23
C ASP A 456 3.27 -22.80 -1.14
N GLU A 457 3.08 -23.30 -2.37
CA GLU A 457 2.02 -22.85 -3.26
C GLU A 457 0.60 -23.09 -2.68
N ALA A 458 0.39 -24.23 -2.04
CA ALA A 458 -0.88 -24.52 -1.40
C ALA A 458 -1.13 -23.64 -0.18
N LEU A 459 -0.10 -23.39 0.65
CA LEU A 459 -0.18 -22.51 1.82
C LEU A 459 -0.39 -21.05 1.40
N SER A 460 0.29 -20.61 0.34
CA SER A 460 0.09 -19.29 -0.28
C SER A 460 -1.36 -19.08 -0.72
N GLN A 461 -1.98 -20.09 -1.36
CA GLN A 461 -3.38 -20.01 -1.75
C GLN A 461 -4.32 -19.99 -0.54
N ILE A 462 -4.03 -20.80 0.50
CA ILE A 462 -4.78 -20.75 1.76
C ILE A 462 -4.73 -19.34 2.35
N PHE A 463 -3.55 -18.73 2.38
CA PHE A 463 -3.40 -17.34 2.87
C PHE A 463 -4.21 -16.34 2.05
N THR A 464 -4.10 -16.41 0.71
CA THR A 464 -4.89 -15.60 -0.21
C THR A 464 -6.37 -15.65 0.16
N ASP A 465 -6.90 -16.86 0.31
CA ASP A 465 -8.33 -17.09 0.48
C ASP A 465 -8.83 -16.64 1.86
N VAL A 466 -8.09 -16.99 2.91
CA VAL A 466 -8.49 -16.67 4.30
C VAL A 466 -8.35 -15.18 4.60
N VAL A 467 -7.20 -14.60 4.21
CA VAL A 467 -6.87 -13.23 4.64
C VAL A 467 -7.49 -12.20 3.72
N PHE A 468 -7.46 -12.40 2.40
CA PHE A 468 -7.84 -11.37 1.43
C PHE A 468 -9.14 -11.69 0.68
N ALA A 469 -9.16 -12.76 -0.11
CA ALA A 469 -10.21 -12.99 -1.09
C ALA A 469 -11.59 -13.16 -0.46
N CYS A 470 -11.73 -14.03 0.55
CA CYS A 470 -13.01 -14.28 1.19
C CYS A 470 -13.47 -13.12 2.05
N ASN A 471 -12.56 -12.43 2.73
CA ASN A 471 -12.87 -11.19 3.45
C ASN A 471 -13.31 -10.07 2.48
N GLY A 472 -12.62 -9.93 1.34
CA GLY A 472 -12.99 -9.01 0.27
C GLY A 472 -14.37 -9.30 -0.30
N ALA A 473 -14.67 -10.59 -0.53
CA ALA A 473 -15.98 -11.04 -0.98
C ALA A 473 -17.11 -10.68 0.00
N ASP A 474 -16.90 -10.92 1.28
CA ASP A 474 -17.90 -10.61 2.32
C ASP A 474 -18.04 -9.09 2.52
N SER A 475 -16.94 -8.34 2.48
CA SER A 475 -16.96 -6.87 2.48
C SER A 475 -17.74 -6.30 1.30
N ASN A 476 -17.54 -6.80 0.08
CA ASN A 476 -18.31 -6.40 -1.10
C ASN A 476 -19.81 -6.60 -0.90
N ARG A 477 -20.21 -7.74 -0.31
CA ARG A 477 -21.63 -8.01 -0.02
C ARG A 477 -22.23 -7.09 1.03
N ASP A 478 -21.48 -6.80 2.11
CA ASP A 478 -21.94 -5.92 3.16
C ASP A 478 -22.07 -4.48 2.67
N LEU A 479 -21.08 -3.97 1.97
CA LEU A 479 -21.11 -2.64 1.34
C LEU A 479 -22.24 -2.51 0.30
N ALA A 480 -22.43 -3.53 -0.54
CA ALA A 480 -23.41 -3.53 -1.63
C ALA A 480 -24.87 -3.43 -1.15
N ARG A 481 -25.13 -3.69 0.12
CA ARG A 481 -26.46 -3.48 0.74
C ARG A 481 -26.83 -2.00 0.89
N PHE A 482 -25.84 -1.11 0.87
CA PHE A 482 -26.00 0.28 1.24
C PHE A 482 -25.51 1.28 0.18
N VAL A 483 -24.49 0.91 -0.62
CA VAL A 483 -23.85 1.79 -1.59
C VAL A 483 -23.57 1.06 -2.91
N PRO A 484 -23.39 1.75 -4.05
CA PRO A 484 -22.85 1.14 -5.26
C PRO A 484 -21.45 0.57 -5.02
N VAL A 485 -21.23 -0.68 -5.42
CA VAL A 485 -19.95 -1.37 -5.33
C VAL A 485 -19.54 -1.87 -6.71
N PHE A 486 -18.27 -1.65 -7.07
CA PHE A 486 -17.62 -2.22 -8.24
C PHE A 486 -16.49 -3.11 -7.74
N GLY A 487 -16.70 -4.43 -7.85
CA GLY A 487 -15.73 -5.42 -7.36
C GLY A 487 -14.78 -5.87 -8.46
N TYR A 488 -13.51 -6.18 -8.13
CA TYR A 488 -12.56 -6.75 -9.07
C TYR A 488 -11.72 -7.88 -8.45
N GLU A 489 -11.11 -8.66 -9.34
CA GLU A 489 -9.97 -9.51 -9.05
C GLU A 489 -8.87 -9.18 -10.07
N PHE A 490 -7.66 -8.88 -9.58
CA PHE A 490 -6.48 -8.74 -10.43
C PHE A 490 -5.81 -10.11 -10.58
N ASN A 491 -5.76 -10.61 -11.81
CA ASN A 491 -5.38 -12.00 -12.08
C ASN A 491 -4.45 -12.12 -13.30
N ASP A 492 -3.37 -11.32 -13.32
CA ASP A 492 -2.32 -11.47 -14.31
C ASP A 492 -1.31 -12.53 -13.88
N PRO A 493 -1.28 -13.72 -14.53
CA PRO A 493 -0.37 -14.78 -14.13
C PRO A 493 1.11 -14.48 -14.41
N ASN A 494 1.40 -13.41 -15.14
CA ASN A 494 2.76 -13.00 -15.49
C ASN A 494 3.11 -11.62 -14.92
N ALA A 495 2.30 -11.07 -14.02
CA ALA A 495 2.60 -9.78 -13.43
C ALA A 495 4.01 -9.79 -12.82
N PRO A 496 4.87 -8.82 -13.15
CA PRO A 496 6.19 -8.74 -12.57
C PRO A 496 6.09 -8.38 -11.08
N PRO A 497 7.05 -8.77 -10.23
CA PRO A 497 7.05 -8.40 -8.82
C PRO A 497 7.13 -6.89 -8.65
N LEU A 498 6.56 -6.36 -7.58
CA LEU A 498 6.52 -4.93 -7.31
C LEU A 498 7.94 -4.36 -7.13
N GLY A 499 8.25 -3.38 -7.96
CA GLY A 499 9.49 -2.61 -7.89
C GLY A 499 10.70 -3.32 -8.47
N SER A 500 11.62 -2.52 -9.00
CA SER A 500 12.94 -2.97 -9.43
C SER A 500 13.89 -3.15 -8.24
N VAL A 501 13.44 -3.69 -7.12
CA VAL A 501 14.39 -4.43 -6.30
C VAL A 501 14.93 -5.46 -7.27
N PRO A 502 16.26 -5.58 -7.50
CA PRO A 502 16.78 -6.62 -8.33
C PRO A 502 16.49 -7.95 -7.63
N VAL A 503 15.25 -8.37 -7.73
CA VAL A 503 14.83 -9.71 -7.42
C VAL A 503 15.59 -10.53 -8.45
N LYS A 504 16.44 -11.30 -7.92
CA LYS A 504 17.38 -12.15 -8.57
C LYS A 504 16.70 -12.88 -9.74
N PRO A 505 16.92 -12.45 -10.99
CA PRO A 505 16.37 -13.23 -12.10
C PRO A 505 17.08 -14.59 -12.15
N PRO A 506 16.41 -15.63 -12.50
CA PRO A 506 14.98 -15.77 -12.83
C PRO A 506 14.12 -16.27 -11.66
N ASN A 507 14.61 -16.21 -10.47
CA ASN A 507 13.99 -16.78 -9.28
C ASN A 507 13.71 -15.62 -8.34
N ASP A 508 12.46 -15.45 -7.96
CA ASP A 508 12.16 -14.68 -6.78
C ASP A 508 12.85 -15.28 -5.53
N VAL A 509 12.77 -14.60 -4.43
CA VAL A 509 13.43 -15.03 -3.19
C VAL A 509 12.92 -16.40 -2.72
N PHE A 510 11.74 -16.82 -3.20
CA PHE A 510 10.97 -17.98 -2.75
C PHE A 510 10.87 -19.11 -3.77
N GLY A 511 11.24 -18.88 -5.05
CA GLY A 511 11.33 -19.94 -6.07
C GLY A 511 10.07 -20.23 -6.86
N PHE A 512 9.02 -19.39 -6.78
CA PHE A 512 7.86 -19.48 -7.68
C PHE A 512 7.53 -18.15 -8.37
N PRO A 513 6.72 -18.14 -9.45
CA PRO A 513 6.34 -16.92 -10.14
C PRO A 513 5.58 -15.98 -9.20
N SER A 514 5.96 -14.71 -9.17
CA SER A 514 5.23 -13.70 -8.41
C SER A 514 3.77 -13.58 -8.86
N ALA A 515 3.51 -13.69 -10.17
CA ALA A 515 2.17 -13.60 -10.74
C ALA A 515 1.37 -12.41 -10.17
N SER A 516 0.09 -12.59 -9.90
CA SER A 516 -0.76 -11.59 -9.23
C SER A 516 -0.60 -11.66 -7.70
N GLU A 517 0.64 -11.56 -7.20
CA GLU A 517 0.93 -11.49 -5.78
C GLU A 517 0.41 -10.19 -5.16
N HIS A 518 0.47 -10.08 -3.82
CA HIS A 518 0.08 -8.85 -3.11
C HIS A 518 0.84 -7.63 -3.65
N SER A 519 0.12 -6.55 -3.92
CA SER A 519 0.64 -5.30 -4.48
C SER A 519 1.09 -5.35 -5.96
N ALA A 520 0.96 -6.49 -6.66
CA ALA A 520 1.39 -6.59 -8.06
C ALA A 520 0.61 -5.66 -9.00
N GLU A 521 -0.64 -5.33 -8.70
CA GLU A 521 -1.48 -4.41 -9.48
C GLU A 521 -0.99 -2.97 -9.44
N LEU A 522 -0.22 -2.57 -8.43
CA LEU A 522 0.23 -1.20 -8.24
C LEU A 522 1.08 -0.67 -9.39
N GLN A 523 1.90 -1.52 -10.01
CA GLN A 523 2.72 -1.14 -11.15
C GLN A 523 1.92 -0.92 -12.45
N PHE A 524 0.64 -1.30 -12.46
CA PHE A 524 -0.32 -0.99 -13.53
C PHE A 524 -0.98 0.39 -13.30
N LEU A 525 -0.90 0.92 -12.10
CA LEU A 525 -1.49 2.22 -11.71
C LEU A 525 -0.43 3.32 -11.57
N PHE A 526 0.73 2.98 -11.02
CA PHE A 526 1.83 3.91 -10.74
C PHE A 526 3.08 3.51 -11.49
N ASN A 527 3.97 4.48 -11.73
CA ASN A 527 5.25 4.20 -12.37
C ASN A 527 6.29 3.76 -11.33
N PHE A 528 6.66 2.49 -11.38
CA PHE A 528 7.74 1.90 -10.58
C PHE A 528 8.98 1.54 -11.43
N ASP A 529 9.06 2.06 -12.67
CA ASP A 529 10.12 1.71 -13.65
C ASP A 529 10.18 0.19 -13.97
N THR A 530 9.12 -0.55 -13.67
CA THR A 530 9.01 -1.98 -13.98
C THR A 530 8.68 -2.17 -15.46
N PRO A 531 9.42 -2.98 -16.21
CA PRO A 531 9.10 -3.23 -17.61
C PRO A 531 7.87 -4.12 -17.74
N LEU A 532 6.79 -3.57 -18.28
CA LEU A 532 5.57 -4.28 -18.63
C LEU A 532 5.60 -4.74 -20.10
N SER A 533 5.05 -5.90 -20.40
CA SER A 533 4.81 -6.38 -21.76
C SER A 533 3.76 -5.51 -22.49
N ALA A 534 3.59 -5.71 -23.79
CA ALA A 534 2.60 -4.94 -24.57
C ALA A 534 1.15 -5.15 -24.09
N ASP A 535 0.80 -6.37 -23.69
CA ASP A 535 -0.54 -6.70 -23.20
C ASP A 535 -0.76 -6.17 -21.78
N GLU A 536 0.26 -6.21 -20.93
CA GLU A 536 0.24 -5.59 -19.59
C GLU A 536 0.16 -4.06 -19.67
N LEU A 537 0.88 -3.42 -20.60
CA LEU A 537 0.74 -1.97 -20.84
C LEU A 537 -0.68 -1.59 -21.27
N GLN A 538 -1.33 -2.44 -22.07
CA GLN A 538 -2.74 -2.24 -22.43
C GLN A 538 -3.63 -2.37 -21.20
N LEU A 539 -3.42 -3.37 -20.35
CA LEU A 539 -4.15 -3.54 -19.09
C LEU A 539 -3.91 -2.36 -18.16
N ALA A 540 -2.68 -1.90 -18.00
CA ALA A 540 -2.33 -0.72 -17.20
C ALA A 540 -3.11 0.53 -17.65
N GLY A 541 -3.15 0.81 -18.96
CA GLY A 541 -3.93 1.91 -19.51
C GLY A 541 -5.44 1.77 -19.24
N GLN A 542 -5.97 0.56 -19.29
CA GLN A 542 -7.39 0.28 -18.94
C GLN A 542 -7.64 0.48 -17.44
N MET A 543 -6.79 -0.06 -16.57
CA MET A 543 -6.90 0.08 -15.11
C MET A 543 -6.83 1.55 -14.70
N GLN A 544 -5.83 2.30 -15.18
CA GLN A 544 -5.70 3.74 -14.93
C GLN A 544 -6.96 4.50 -15.38
N THR A 545 -7.56 4.09 -16.49
CA THR A 545 -8.81 4.70 -17.00
C THR A 545 -10.01 4.34 -16.11
N TYR A 546 -10.15 3.10 -15.65
CA TYR A 546 -11.20 2.68 -14.72
C TYR A 546 -11.13 3.47 -13.40
N TRP A 547 -9.93 3.56 -12.80
CA TRP A 547 -9.70 4.31 -11.56
C TRP A 547 -10.02 5.79 -11.75
N ALA A 548 -9.50 6.40 -12.80
CA ALA A 548 -9.76 7.82 -13.10
C ALA A 548 -11.24 8.11 -13.42
N ASN A 549 -11.93 7.22 -14.12
CA ASN A 549 -13.36 7.32 -14.34
C ASN A 549 -14.12 7.28 -13.01
N PHE A 550 -13.80 6.31 -12.15
CA PHE A 550 -14.41 6.21 -10.83
C PHE A 550 -14.12 7.44 -9.97
N VAL A 551 -12.89 7.93 -9.95
CA VAL A 551 -12.52 9.19 -9.28
C VAL A 551 -13.34 10.37 -9.81
N SER A 552 -13.62 10.39 -11.12
CA SER A 552 -14.32 11.48 -11.79
C SER A 552 -15.84 11.46 -11.57
N THR A 553 -16.45 10.28 -11.55
CA THR A 553 -17.92 10.14 -11.65
C THR A 553 -18.51 9.14 -10.65
N GLN A 554 -17.71 8.40 -9.89
CA GLN A 554 -18.04 7.24 -9.07
C GLN A 554 -18.62 6.07 -9.89
N ASP A 555 -18.27 6.03 -11.19
CA ASP A 555 -18.58 4.93 -12.10
C ASP A 555 -17.32 4.64 -12.94
N PRO A 556 -16.73 3.41 -12.89
CA PRO A 556 -15.52 3.10 -13.63
C PRO A 556 -15.71 3.10 -15.15
N ASN A 557 -16.95 3.07 -15.65
CA ASN A 557 -17.28 2.99 -17.07
C ASN A 557 -17.31 4.36 -17.77
N TRP A 558 -17.37 5.47 -17.02
CA TRP A 558 -17.62 6.79 -17.57
C TRP A 558 -16.77 7.87 -16.88
N PRO A 559 -16.29 8.91 -17.56
CA PRO A 559 -16.69 9.36 -18.91
C PRO A 559 -15.85 8.79 -20.06
N ARG A 560 -14.77 8.07 -19.81
CA ARG A 560 -13.91 7.48 -20.85
C ARG A 560 -14.35 6.07 -21.18
N HIS A 561 -14.29 5.69 -22.46
CA HIS A 561 -14.70 4.36 -22.91
C HIS A 561 -13.66 3.31 -22.54
N VAL A 562 -14.10 2.34 -21.76
CA VAL A 562 -13.41 1.12 -21.37
C VAL A 562 -14.37 -0.07 -21.53
N PRO A 563 -13.93 -1.32 -21.50
CA PRO A 563 -14.85 -2.48 -21.41
C PRO A 563 -15.81 -2.31 -20.22
N LEU A 564 -17.06 -2.79 -20.39
CA LEU A 564 -18.10 -2.58 -19.38
C LEU A 564 -17.79 -3.34 -18.09
N TRP A 565 -17.68 -2.62 -17.00
CA TRP A 565 -17.57 -3.14 -15.64
C TRP A 565 -18.95 -3.11 -14.98
N LEU A 566 -19.53 -4.28 -14.67
CA LEU A 566 -20.88 -4.38 -14.10
C LEU A 566 -20.85 -4.09 -12.60
N PRO A 567 -21.80 -3.30 -12.07
CA PRO A 567 -21.87 -3.05 -10.62
C PRO A 567 -22.26 -4.34 -9.88
N PHE A 568 -21.53 -4.64 -8.81
CA PHE A 568 -21.71 -5.83 -7.98
C PHE A 568 -23.14 -5.95 -7.41
N ASN A 569 -23.73 -4.84 -6.99
CA ASN A 569 -25.06 -4.79 -6.36
C ASN A 569 -26.18 -5.47 -7.15
N PHE A 570 -26.08 -5.50 -8.50
CA PHE A 570 -27.15 -5.97 -9.38
C PHE A 570 -26.84 -7.29 -10.04
N PHE A 571 -25.57 -7.59 -10.25
CA PHE A 571 -25.14 -8.70 -11.07
C PHE A 571 -24.34 -9.75 -10.28
N GLU A 572 -23.95 -9.44 -9.04
CA GLU A 572 -23.07 -10.28 -8.23
C GLU A 572 -21.87 -10.78 -9.06
N THR A 573 -21.19 -9.84 -9.73
CA THR A 573 -20.01 -10.10 -10.55
C THR A 573 -18.86 -9.23 -10.13
N LEU A 574 -17.65 -9.76 -10.26
CA LEU A 574 -16.40 -9.02 -10.19
C LEU A 574 -15.90 -8.74 -11.61
N GLN A 575 -15.04 -7.78 -11.76
CA GLN A 575 -14.28 -7.55 -12.98
C GLN A 575 -12.97 -8.32 -12.89
N ASP A 576 -12.75 -9.25 -13.80
CA ASP A 576 -11.49 -9.95 -13.93
C ASP A 576 -10.50 -9.04 -14.68
N LEU A 577 -9.47 -8.56 -13.99
CA LEU A 577 -8.43 -7.66 -14.52
C LEU A 577 -7.23 -8.51 -14.98
N ILE A 578 -7.25 -8.88 -16.25
CA ILE A 578 -6.26 -9.73 -16.91
C ILE A 578 -5.74 -9.08 -18.19
N PRO A 579 -4.51 -9.39 -18.64
CA PRO A 579 -4.08 -9.02 -19.99
C PRO A 579 -5.02 -9.60 -21.07
N GLY A 580 -5.41 -8.76 -22.03
CA GLY A 580 -6.36 -9.14 -23.09
C GLY A 580 -7.81 -8.74 -22.80
N PRO A 581 -8.82 -9.48 -23.32
CA PRO A 581 -10.21 -9.10 -23.17
C PRO A 581 -10.71 -9.23 -21.73
N GLN A 582 -11.13 -8.12 -21.17
CA GLN A 582 -11.73 -8.04 -19.83
C GLN A 582 -13.04 -8.83 -19.77
N ARG A 583 -13.30 -9.54 -18.68
CA ARG A 583 -14.48 -10.40 -18.52
C ARG A 583 -15.14 -10.18 -17.16
N PRO A 584 -16.49 -10.25 -17.10
CA PRO A 584 -17.18 -10.39 -15.81
C PRO A 584 -16.84 -11.75 -15.19
N HIS A 585 -16.44 -11.74 -13.93
CA HIS A 585 -16.19 -12.93 -13.12
C HIS A 585 -17.39 -13.14 -12.19
N PRO A 586 -18.24 -14.19 -12.39
CA PRO A 586 -19.38 -14.41 -11.53
C PRO A 586 -18.96 -14.65 -10.08
N PHE A 587 -19.58 -13.95 -9.14
CA PHE A 587 -19.22 -13.97 -7.72
C PHE A 587 -19.29 -15.37 -7.09
N PHE A 588 -20.25 -16.20 -7.51
CA PHE A 588 -20.30 -17.58 -7.03
C PHE A 588 -19.12 -18.42 -7.53
N THR A 589 -18.58 -18.11 -8.72
CA THR A 589 -17.38 -18.75 -9.27
C THR A 589 -16.16 -18.34 -8.45
N PHE A 590 -15.94 -17.04 -8.26
CA PHE A 590 -14.91 -16.49 -7.38
C PHE A 590 -14.92 -17.16 -6.00
N ARG A 591 -16.07 -17.17 -5.31
CA ARG A 591 -16.18 -17.79 -3.97
C ARG A 591 -15.90 -19.29 -3.96
N ARG A 592 -16.11 -20.00 -5.06
CA ARG A 592 -15.78 -21.42 -5.20
C ARG A 592 -14.29 -21.60 -5.47
N GLU A 593 -13.69 -20.78 -6.31
CA GLU A 593 -12.26 -20.82 -6.64
C GLU A 593 -11.40 -20.50 -5.40
N HIS A 594 -11.86 -19.60 -4.55
CA HIS A 594 -11.24 -19.24 -3.28
C HIS A 594 -11.78 -20.02 -2.06
N PHE A 595 -12.51 -21.09 -2.27
CA PHE A 595 -13.06 -21.96 -1.22
C PHE A 595 -13.74 -21.22 -0.06
N CYS A 596 -14.31 -20.04 -0.29
CA CYS A 596 -14.85 -19.17 0.76
C CYS A 596 -15.95 -19.80 1.62
N ARG A 597 -16.57 -20.90 1.14
CA ARG A 597 -17.55 -21.64 1.93
C ARG A 597 -16.90 -22.38 3.11
N THR A 598 -15.70 -22.92 2.90
CA THR A 598 -14.90 -23.61 3.94
C THR A 598 -14.44 -22.64 5.01
N TRP A 599 -14.12 -21.41 4.61
CA TRP A 599 -13.65 -20.36 5.53
C TRP A 599 -14.77 -19.60 6.24
N GLN A 600 -16.02 -19.63 5.73
CA GLN A 600 -17.17 -18.91 6.33
C GLN A 600 -17.42 -19.20 7.81
N PRO A 601 -17.33 -20.45 8.32
CA PRO A 601 -17.55 -20.71 9.75
C PRO A 601 -16.53 -19.99 10.64
N ILE A 602 -15.29 -19.88 10.19
CA ILE A 602 -14.19 -19.19 10.91
C ILE A 602 -14.44 -17.70 10.88
N VAL A 603 -14.73 -17.16 9.69
CA VAL A 603 -15.02 -15.75 9.45
C VAL A 603 -16.36 -15.31 10.13
N ALA A 604 -17.30 -16.23 10.37
CA ALA A 604 -18.60 -15.94 10.96
C ALA A 604 -18.69 -16.20 12.48
N ALA A 605 -17.83 -17.06 13.03
CA ALA A 605 -17.86 -17.40 14.48
C ALA A 605 -17.57 -16.19 15.38
N GLU A 606 -16.89 -15.18 14.86
CA GLU A 606 -16.53 -13.94 15.55
C GLU A 606 -17.66 -12.92 15.62
N ALA A 607 -18.71 -13.04 14.78
CA ALA A 607 -19.85 -12.13 14.80
C ALA A 607 -20.81 -12.37 15.99
N GLY A 608 -20.52 -13.34 16.85
CA GLY A 608 -21.35 -13.76 17.96
C GLY A 608 -20.75 -13.60 19.36
N GLN A 609 -19.57 -12.98 19.50
CA GLN A 609 -18.95 -12.71 20.82
C GLN A 609 -19.01 -11.23 21.21
#